data_b35726ab2fe58122389ac43ba8092dbc
#
_entry.id   b35726ab2fe58122389ac43ba8092dbc
#
_cell.length_a   1.000
_cell.length_b   1.000
_cell.length_c   1.000
_cell.angle_alpha   90.00
_cell.angle_beta   90.00
_cell.angle_gamma   90.00
#
_symmetry.space_group_name_H-M   'P 1'
#
loop_
_entity.id
_entity.type
_entity.pdbx_description
1 polymer ?
#
loop_
_entity_poly.entity_id
_entity_poly.type
_entity_poly.pdbx_seq_one_letter_code
_entity_poly.pdbx_strand_id
1 'polypeptide(L)'
;MSFQPSQRQFPNSRMRRMRYNDFSRRLMRENQLTADDLIYPMFVIEGHNQRQPIASMPGVERLSIDLLVAEAKQLVALGIPAIALFPVTPDSVKSLMAEQAYSPDGLAQRAVRAVKDACPELGV
;
A
#
# COMPACT_ATOMS: atom_id res chain seq x y z
N MET A 1 -21.14 -0.46 -57.11
CA MET A 1 -19.94 -0.29 -56.25
C MET A 1 -20.11 -1.20 -55.06
N SER A 2 -19.40 -2.32 -55.01
CA SER A 2 -19.44 -3.20 -53.84
C SER A 2 -18.58 -2.60 -52.73
N PHE A 3 -19.19 -2.28 -51.59
CA PHE A 3 -18.51 -1.83 -50.39
C PHE A 3 -17.68 -2.99 -49.86
N GLN A 4 -16.37 -2.95 -50.08
CA GLN A 4 -15.46 -3.87 -49.41
C GLN A 4 -15.19 -3.35 -48.00
N PRO A 5 -15.58 -4.08 -46.95
CA PRO A 5 -15.21 -3.70 -45.58
C PRO A 5 -13.70 -3.66 -45.47
N SER A 6 -13.15 -2.55 -44.98
CA SER A 6 -11.70 -2.40 -44.79
C SER A 6 -11.19 -3.56 -43.92
N GLN A 7 -10.23 -4.32 -44.43
CA GLN A 7 -9.58 -5.43 -43.70
C GLN A 7 -8.66 -4.92 -42.56
N ARG A 8 -9.15 -3.98 -41.77
CA ARG A 8 -8.44 -3.44 -40.62
C ARG A 8 -8.69 -4.35 -39.42
N GLN A 9 -7.78 -5.26 -39.16
CA GLN A 9 -7.85 -6.19 -38.03
C GLN A 9 -6.71 -5.93 -37.05
N PHE A 10 -7.02 -6.03 -35.74
CA PHE A 10 -5.99 -6.10 -34.70
C PHE A 10 -5.14 -7.37 -34.92
N PRO A 11 -3.79 -7.33 -34.75
CA PRO A 11 -2.98 -6.19 -34.27
C PRO A 11 -2.46 -5.25 -35.37
N ASN A 12 -2.70 -5.54 -36.64
CA ASN A 12 -2.13 -4.78 -37.77
C ASN A 12 -2.69 -3.35 -37.89
N SER A 13 -3.93 -3.17 -37.43
CA SER A 13 -4.56 -1.85 -37.37
C SER A 13 -5.06 -1.56 -35.96
N ARG A 14 -4.52 -0.50 -35.36
CA ARG A 14 -4.94 -0.05 -34.02
C ARG A 14 -5.62 1.31 -34.10
N MET A 15 -6.89 1.36 -33.74
CA MET A 15 -7.66 2.59 -33.69
C MET A 15 -7.25 3.43 -32.48
N ARG A 16 -6.56 4.57 -32.72
CA ARG A 16 -6.02 5.40 -31.62
C ARG A 16 -6.70 6.76 -31.49
N ARG A 17 -7.70 7.07 -32.30
CA ARG A 17 -8.38 8.37 -32.29
C ARG A 17 -8.91 8.74 -30.90
N MET A 18 -9.50 7.79 -30.19
CA MET A 18 -10.05 7.99 -28.85
C MET A 18 -8.97 8.13 -27.76
N ARG A 19 -7.71 7.90 -28.10
CA ARG A 19 -6.57 8.05 -27.18
C ARG A 19 -5.73 9.30 -27.47
N TYR A 20 -6.10 10.08 -28.49
CA TYR A 20 -5.29 11.20 -28.97
C TYR A 20 -5.32 12.38 -28.00
N ASN A 21 -6.51 12.81 -27.59
CA ASN A 21 -6.71 13.96 -26.71
C ASN A 21 -7.03 13.53 -25.27
N ASP A 22 -6.79 14.43 -24.31
CA ASP A 22 -7.07 14.15 -22.90
C ASP A 22 -8.57 13.92 -22.66
N PHE A 23 -9.45 14.77 -23.21
CA PHE A 23 -10.90 14.60 -23.06
C PHE A 23 -11.39 13.24 -23.57
N SER A 24 -10.89 12.78 -24.72
CA SER A 24 -11.30 11.49 -25.27
C SER A 24 -10.77 10.30 -24.44
N ARG A 25 -9.55 10.40 -23.90
CA ARG A 25 -9.02 9.40 -22.96
C ARG A 25 -9.87 9.34 -21.69
N ARG A 26 -10.27 10.49 -21.13
CA ARG A 26 -11.15 10.53 -19.95
C ARG A 26 -12.52 9.91 -20.21
N LEU A 27 -13.13 10.19 -21.38
CA LEU A 27 -14.41 9.58 -21.77
C LEU A 27 -14.34 8.05 -21.93
N MET A 28 -13.19 7.54 -22.39
CA MET A 28 -12.98 6.11 -22.65
C MET A 28 -12.33 5.36 -21.48
N ARG A 29 -12.13 6.02 -20.35
CA ARG A 29 -11.50 5.41 -19.17
C ARG A 29 -12.45 4.39 -18.54
N GLU A 30 -12.03 3.13 -18.51
CA GLU A 30 -12.76 2.02 -17.89
C GLU A 30 -12.46 1.91 -16.40
N ASN A 31 -11.24 2.28 -16.00
CA ASN A 31 -10.76 2.18 -14.63
C ASN A 31 -10.29 3.54 -14.14
N GLN A 32 -10.50 3.80 -12.85
CA GLN A 32 -10.00 4.97 -12.16
C GLN A 32 -9.23 4.51 -10.92
N LEU A 33 -8.00 4.98 -10.76
CA LEU A 33 -7.21 4.75 -9.54
C LEU A 33 -7.36 5.94 -8.61
N THR A 34 -7.75 5.66 -7.37
CA THR A 34 -7.90 6.63 -6.29
C THR A 34 -7.09 6.20 -5.07
N ALA A 35 -7.00 7.05 -4.05
CA ALA A 35 -6.38 6.66 -2.78
C ALA A 35 -7.10 5.46 -2.13
N ASP A 36 -8.41 5.34 -2.35
CA ASP A 36 -9.23 4.24 -1.79
C ASP A 36 -8.87 2.84 -2.33
N ASP A 37 -8.11 2.79 -3.42
CA ASP A 37 -7.61 1.54 -4.01
C ASP A 37 -6.28 1.07 -3.40
N LEU A 38 -5.72 1.83 -2.44
CA LEU A 38 -4.37 1.60 -1.94
C LEU A 38 -4.37 1.07 -0.50
N ILE A 39 -3.47 0.13 -0.24
CA ILE A 39 -3.09 -0.32 1.11
C ILE A 39 -1.60 -0.04 1.26
N TYR A 40 -1.21 0.72 2.27
CA TYR A 40 0.19 1.10 2.47
C TYR A 40 0.92 0.11 3.40
N PRO A 41 1.99 -0.56 2.94
CA PRO A 41 2.76 -1.47 3.77
C PRO A 41 3.70 -0.72 4.71
N MET A 42 3.70 -1.09 5.99
CA MET A 42 4.58 -0.49 7.01
C MET A 42 5.33 -1.56 7.78
N PHE A 43 6.62 -1.34 7.98
CA PHE A 43 7.49 -2.25 8.73
C PHE A 43 7.74 -1.70 10.12
N VAL A 44 7.44 -2.49 11.14
CA VAL A 44 7.58 -2.07 12.54
C VAL A 44 8.67 -2.85 13.25
N ILE A 45 9.49 -2.12 14.03
CA ILE A 45 10.57 -2.64 14.85
C ILE A 45 10.39 -2.23 16.31
N GLU A 46 11.05 -2.93 17.21
CA GLU A 46 11.17 -2.54 18.61
C GLU A 46 12.00 -1.27 18.77
N GLY A 47 11.78 -0.57 19.89
CA GLY A 47 12.51 0.63 20.27
C GLY A 47 11.67 1.88 20.33
N HIS A 48 12.34 3.01 20.46
CA HIS A 48 11.76 4.35 20.50
C HIS A 48 12.58 5.29 19.61
N ASN A 49 11.94 6.10 18.80
CA ASN A 49 12.57 7.01 17.85
C ASN A 49 13.60 6.31 16.93
N GLN A 50 13.28 5.08 16.50
CA GLN A 50 14.17 4.27 15.67
C GLN A 50 13.67 4.25 14.22
N ARG A 51 14.62 4.52 13.29
CA ARG A 51 14.45 4.37 11.85
C ARG A 51 15.54 3.47 11.32
N GLN A 52 15.19 2.50 10.52
CA GLN A 52 16.13 1.59 9.89
C GLN A 52 15.81 1.45 8.40
N PRO A 53 16.67 1.95 7.51
CA PRO A 53 16.44 1.82 6.07
C PRO A 53 16.48 0.36 5.64
N ILE A 54 15.66 0.02 4.63
CA ILE A 54 15.63 -1.31 4.02
C ILE A 54 16.43 -1.25 2.73
N ALA A 55 17.60 -1.89 2.71
CA ALA A 55 18.54 -1.79 1.58
C ALA A 55 17.94 -2.23 0.23
N SER A 56 17.06 -3.24 0.24
CA SER A 56 16.36 -3.74 -0.96
C SER A 56 15.17 -2.90 -1.39
N MET A 57 14.74 -1.93 -0.58
CA MET A 57 13.55 -1.09 -0.82
C MET A 57 13.92 0.39 -0.59
N PRO A 58 14.59 1.05 -1.56
CA PRO A 58 15.02 2.45 -1.41
C PRO A 58 13.84 3.37 -1.05
N GLY A 59 14.01 4.21 -0.01
CA GLY A 59 12.98 5.11 0.48
C GLY A 59 11.97 4.49 1.46
N VAL A 60 12.08 3.18 1.74
CA VAL A 60 11.25 2.49 2.75
C VAL A 60 12.08 2.20 3.99
N GLU A 61 11.50 2.45 5.16
CA GLU A 61 12.15 2.28 6.45
C GLU A 61 11.33 1.37 7.37
N ARG A 62 12.02 0.71 8.28
CA ARG A 62 11.40 0.09 9.46
C ARG A 62 11.33 1.13 10.56
N LEU A 63 10.18 1.25 11.20
CA LEU A 63 9.90 2.31 12.17
C LEU A 63 9.55 1.71 13.53
N SER A 64 10.00 2.35 14.62
CA SER A 64 9.45 2.09 15.94
C SER A 64 7.99 2.57 16.03
N ILE A 65 7.22 2.07 17.01
CA ILE A 65 5.77 2.31 17.11
C ILE A 65 5.43 3.81 17.17
N ASP A 66 6.22 4.60 17.86
CA ASP A 66 6.03 6.05 17.97
C ASP A 66 6.12 6.76 16.59
N LEU A 67 7.11 6.39 15.79
CA LEU A 67 7.28 6.92 14.44
C LEU A 67 6.26 6.34 13.46
N LEU A 68 5.89 5.07 13.64
CA LEU A 68 4.83 4.42 12.88
C LEU A 68 3.49 5.17 13.02
N VAL A 69 3.13 5.59 14.24
CA VAL A 69 1.93 6.38 14.51
C VAL A 69 2.00 7.75 13.83
N ALA A 70 3.17 8.39 13.83
CA ALA A 70 3.36 9.67 13.14
C ALA A 70 3.16 9.53 11.62
N GLU A 71 3.69 8.48 11.03
CA GLU A 71 3.50 8.14 9.61
C GLU A 71 2.03 7.81 9.29
N ALA A 72 1.37 7.03 10.15
CA ALA A 72 -0.05 6.68 9.99
C ALA A 72 -0.96 7.93 9.91
N LYS A 73 -0.70 8.95 10.72
CA LYS A 73 -1.41 10.23 10.64
C LYS A 73 -1.23 10.95 9.30
N GLN A 74 -0.03 10.86 8.71
CA GLN A 74 0.22 11.43 7.39
C GLN A 74 -0.55 10.66 6.30
N LEU A 75 -0.62 9.33 6.40
CA LEU A 75 -1.37 8.49 5.47
C LEU A 75 -2.86 8.80 5.50
N VAL A 76 -3.44 9.02 6.69
CA VAL A 76 -4.83 9.48 6.84
C VAL A 76 -5.02 10.83 6.13
N ALA A 77 -4.11 11.78 6.32
CA ALA A 77 -4.18 13.09 5.66
C ALA A 77 -4.06 13.01 4.14
N LEU A 78 -3.39 11.97 3.61
CA LEU A 78 -3.31 11.66 2.17
C LEU A 78 -4.53 10.89 1.64
N GLY A 79 -5.47 10.51 2.51
CA GLY A 79 -6.67 9.75 2.15
C GLY A 79 -6.42 8.26 1.94
N ILE A 80 -5.31 7.70 2.43
CA ILE A 80 -5.06 6.25 2.38
C ILE A 80 -5.97 5.54 3.39
N PRO A 81 -6.84 4.60 2.97
CA PRO A 81 -7.84 4.01 3.85
C PRO A 81 -7.31 2.93 4.78
N ALA A 82 -6.21 2.27 4.41
CA ALA A 82 -5.69 1.14 5.18
C ALA A 82 -4.18 0.98 5.08
N ILE A 83 -3.61 0.36 6.11
CA ILE A 83 -2.20 -0.06 6.15
C ILE A 83 -2.09 -1.57 6.36
N ALA A 84 -0.96 -2.14 5.94
CA ALA A 84 -0.57 -3.52 6.26
C ALA A 84 0.69 -3.49 7.12
N LEU A 85 0.64 -4.05 8.33
CA LEU A 85 1.76 -4.05 9.27
C LEU A 85 2.62 -5.32 9.13
N PHE A 86 3.93 -5.12 9.03
CA PHE A 86 4.94 -6.17 8.97
C PHE A 86 5.90 -6.05 10.16
N PRO A 87 5.66 -6.79 11.26
CA PRO A 87 6.55 -6.76 12.41
C PRO A 87 7.87 -7.47 12.11
N VAL A 88 8.97 -6.84 12.49
CA VAL A 88 10.30 -7.46 12.43
C VAL A 88 10.57 -8.14 13.76
N THR A 89 10.39 -9.46 13.79
CA THR A 89 10.62 -10.28 14.98
C THR A 89 12.06 -10.75 15.01
N PRO A 90 12.85 -10.45 16.07
CA PRO A 90 14.21 -10.96 16.21
C PRO A 90 14.25 -12.49 16.24
N ASP A 91 15.30 -13.09 15.68
CA ASP A 91 15.44 -14.55 15.64
C ASP A 91 15.49 -15.18 17.03
N SER A 92 15.97 -14.44 18.04
CA SER A 92 16.05 -14.88 19.43
C SER A 92 14.71 -15.20 20.09
N VAL A 93 13.60 -14.64 19.56
CA VAL A 93 12.23 -14.86 20.07
C VAL A 93 11.36 -15.64 19.10
N LYS A 94 11.92 -16.13 18.01
CA LYS A 94 11.21 -17.03 17.10
C LYS A 94 11.29 -18.46 17.65
N SER A 95 10.16 -19.15 17.60
CA SER A 95 10.03 -20.54 18.03
C SER A 95 9.18 -21.35 17.07
N LEU A 96 9.21 -22.67 17.21
CA LEU A 96 8.35 -23.58 16.42
C LEU A 96 6.85 -23.36 16.72
N MET A 97 6.52 -22.86 17.91
CA MET A 97 5.13 -22.59 18.33
C MET A 97 4.68 -21.17 17.99
N ALA A 98 5.60 -20.31 17.52
CA ALA A 98 5.34 -18.93 17.09
C ALA A 98 4.60 -18.07 18.14
N GLU A 99 4.94 -18.19 19.43
CA GLU A 99 4.25 -17.53 20.56
C GLU A 99 4.16 -16.01 20.38
N GLN A 100 5.15 -15.40 19.74
CA GLN A 100 5.14 -13.95 19.45
C GLN A 100 3.99 -13.52 18.54
N ALA A 101 3.51 -14.41 17.68
CA ALA A 101 2.44 -14.09 16.73
C ALA A 101 1.07 -13.91 17.41
N TYR A 102 0.86 -14.57 18.55
CA TYR A 102 -0.41 -14.50 19.30
C TYR A 102 -0.27 -13.92 20.71
N SER A 103 0.92 -13.47 21.08
CA SER A 103 1.15 -12.81 22.37
C SER A 103 0.37 -11.49 22.45
N PRO A 104 -0.41 -11.24 23.51
CA PRO A 104 -1.13 -9.97 23.70
C PRO A 104 -0.21 -8.74 23.67
N ASP A 105 1.05 -8.92 24.10
CA ASP A 105 2.07 -7.87 24.16
C ASP A 105 3.09 -7.96 23.02
N GLY A 106 2.77 -8.74 21.99
CA GLY A 106 3.58 -8.83 20.78
C GLY A 106 3.72 -7.49 20.06
N LEU A 107 4.80 -7.34 19.30
CA LEU A 107 5.09 -6.09 18.58
C LEU A 107 3.94 -5.69 17.64
N ALA A 108 3.38 -6.64 16.90
CA ALA A 108 2.25 -6.40 16.01
C ALA A 108 1.02 -5.89 16.78
N GLN A 109 0.65 -6.58 17.86
CA GLN A 109 -0.53 -6.26 18.67
C GLN A 109 -0.41 -4.87 19.33
N ARG A 110 0.79 -4.53 19.82
CA ARG A 110 1.07 -3.18 20.37
C ARG A 110 1.01 -2.11 19.27
N ALA A 111 1.56 -2.39 18.10
CA ALA A 111 1.52 -1.46 16.97
C ALA A 111 0.08 -1.21 16.49
N VAL A 112 -0.73 -2.28 16.34
CA VAL A 112 -2.16 -2.17 15.98
C VAL A 112 -2.90 -1.31 16.99
N ARG A 113 -2.77 -1.58 18.30
CA ARG A 113 -3.41 -0.76 19.34
C ARG A 113 -3.02 0.71 19.23
N ALA A 114 -1.71 1.00 19.14
CA ALA A 114 -1.21 2.37 19.06
C ALA A 114 -1.73 3.12 17.82
N VAL A 115 -1.79 2.45 16.67
CA VAL A 115 -2.35 3.05 15.45
C VAL A 115 -3.85 3.28 15.59
N LYS A 116 -4.61 2.30 16.09
CA LYS A 116 -6.06 2.42 16.24
C LYS A 116 -6.45 3.47 17.28
N ASP A 117 -5.67 3.64 18.36
CA ASP A 117 -5.88 4.70 19.36
C ASP A 117 -5.64 6.09 18.76
N ALA A 118 -4.66 6.22 17.88
CA ALA A 118 -4.28 7.51 17.28
C ALA A 118 -5.06 7.87 16.00
N CYS A 119 -5.48 6.86 15.23
CA CYS A 119 -6.16 6.97 13.93
C CYS A 119 -7.28 5.91 13.85
N PRO A 120 -8.41 6.09 14.57
CA PRO A 120 -9.49 5.10 14.63
C PRO A 120 -10.08 4.74 13.27
N GLU A 121 -10.09 5.69 12.34
CA GLU A 121 -10.60 5.56 10.99
C GLU A 121 -9.71 4.73 10.05
N LEU A 122 -8.40 4.62 10.35
CA LEU A 122 -7.46 3.90 9.50
C LEU A 122 -7.64 2.38 9.65
N GLY A 123 -7.81 1.67 8.54
CA GLY A 123 -7.79 0.22 8.49
C GLY A 123 -6.38 -0.35 8.80
N VAL A 124 -6.31 -1.46 9.56
CA VAL A 124 -5.05 -2.13 9.90
C VAL A 124 -5.23 -3.64 9.76
#